data_166591bebca423358c037a6d9c0dace2
#
_entry.id   166591bebca423358c037a6d9c0dace2
#
_cell.length_a   1.000
_cell.length_b   1.000
_cell.length_c   1.000
_cell.angle_alpha   90.00
_cell.angle_beta   90.00
_cell.angle_gamma   90.00
#
_symmetry.space_group_name_H-M   'P 1'
#
loop_
_entity.id
_entity.type
_entity.pdbx_description
1 polymer ?
#
loop_
_entity_poly.entity_id
_entity_poly.type
_entity_poly.pdbx_seq_one_letter_code
_entity_poly.pdbx_strand_id
1 'polypeptide(L)'
;MIAGLGDDIVKELFAGAAAFALFTGGGVFLHQTSAQDASSTTQRYLPEYNDKGELLLPKNFDKWVFVGSPLTPNALNGGQANFPEFHNVYIEPGSYDIYQKTGVFPEGTIFLKELQLTLPKENADGSRTEPSGRGYFPGKFNGADVTVKDTKRYADTGGWGYYNFNHFEPKAKTAMVKSKDECSYCHQASAKKDEVWTQFYPRLDH
;
A
#
# COMPACT_ATOMS: atom_id res chain seq x y z
N MET A 1 -37.66 -24.37 -36.04
CA MET A 1 -38.48 -25.57 -36.13
C MET A 1 -38.37 -26.31 -34.81
N ILE A 2 -39.53 -26.43 -34.16
CA ILE A 2 -40.00 -27.44 -33.17
C ILE A 2 -39.42 -27.25 -31.76
N ALA A 3 -40.07 -26.64 -30.77
CA ALA A 3 -41.30 -27.04 -30.02
C ALA A 3 -41.06 -28.34 -29.23
N GLY A 4 -41.29 -28.41 -27.97
CA GLY A 4 -42.38 -28.14 -27.08
C GLY A 4 -42.05 -28.71 -25.70
N LEU A 5 -42.62 -28.14 -24.71
CA LEU A 5 -43.75 -28.59 -23.91
C LEU A 5 -43.51 -29.76 -22.96
N GLY A 6 -43.86 -29.53 -21.72
CA GLY A 6 -44.50 -30.49 -20.84
C GLY A 6 -44.49 -30.10 -19.36
N ASP A 7 -45.56 -29.42 -18.95
CA ASP A 7 -46.08 -29.33 -17.58
C ASP A 7 -46.41 -30.70 -17.00
N ASP A 8 -46.41 -30.84 -15.67
CA ASP A 8 -47.57 -31.20 -14.84
C ASP A 8 -47.12 -31.76 -13.48
N ILE A 9 -47.45 -31.08 -12.42
CA ILE A 9 -48.40 -31.34 -11.33
C ILE A 9 -48.39 -32.79 -10.79
N VAL A 10 -48.14 -32.96 -9.52
CA VAL A 10 -49.00 -33.73 -8.60
C VAL A 10 -48.87 -33.20 -7.17
N LYS A 11 -49.99 -32.68 -6.65
CA LYS A 11 -50.28 -32.54 -5.21
C LYS A 11 -50.73 -33.88 -4.69
N GLU A 12 -50.30 -34.30 -3.54
CA GLU A 12 -51.08 -35.18 -2.67
C GLU A 12 -50.88 -34.80 -1.19
N LEU A 13 -52.03 -34.57 -0.58
CA LEU A 13 -52.26 -34.47 0.86
C LEU A 13 -52.22 -35.87 1.50
N PHE A 14 -51.64 -35.98 2.67
CA PHE A 14 -52.14 -36.93 3.69
C PHE A 14 -52.01 -36.31 5.09
N ALA A 15 -53.19 -36.27 5.74
CA ALA A 15 -53.38 -36.01 7.15
C ALA A 15 -53.17 -37.29 7.97
N GLY A 16 -52.73 -37.17 9.18
CA GLY A 16 -52.94 -38.26 10.15
C GLY A 16 -52.02 -38.30 11.37
N ALA A 17 -52.65 -38.03 12.50
CA ALA A 17 -52.44 -38.62 13.80
C ALA A 17 -51.38 -38.00 14.75
N ALA A 18 -51.94 -37.42 15.79
CA ALA A 18 -51.31 -37.05 17.04
C ALA A 18 -50.75 -38.23 17.82
N ALA A 19 -49.54 -38.08 18.34
CA ALA A 19 -49.05 -38.87 19.44
C ALA A 19 -48.34 -37.93 20.46
N PHE A 20 -48.95 -37.83 21.63
CA PHE A 20 -48.38 -37.19 22.82
C PHE A 20 -47.18 -38.03 23.31
N ALA A 21 -46.03 -37.47 23.31
CA ALA A 21 -44.90 -37.98 24.05
C ALA A 21 -44.37 -36.88 24.98
N LEU A 22 -44.57 -37.03 26.26
CA LEU A 22 -43.93 -36.32 27.35
C LEU A 22 -42.43 -36.57 27.25
N PHE A 23 -41.66 -35.54 26.99
CA PHE A 23 -40.20 -35.54 27.17
C PHE A 23 -39.83 -34.50 28.22
N THR A 24 -39.30 -35.01 29.27
CA THR A 24 -38.63 -34.36 30.41
C THR A 24 -37.55 -33.38 29.94
N GLY A 25 -37.46 -32.26 30.64
CA GLY A 25 -36.56 -31.16 30.38
C GLY A 25 -35.09 -31.54 30.22
N GLY A 26 -34.54 -31.24 29.10
CA GLY A 26 -33.13 -31.09 28.87
C GLY A 26 -32.91 -29.69 28.26
N GLY A 27 -32.49 -28.75 29.08
CA GLY A 27 -32.15 -27.40 28.64
C GLY A 27 -30.97 -27.47 27.65
N VAL A 28 -31.25 -27.30 26.36
CA VAL A 28 -30.19 -27.04 25.37
C VAL A 28 -29.74 -25.60 25.60
N PHE A 29 -28.66 -25.43 26.32
CA PHE A 29 -27.93 -24.16 26.33
C PHE A 29 -27.35 -23.96 24.92
N LEU A 30 -28.05 -23.22 24.09
CA LEU A 30 -27.46 -22.62 22.91
C LEU A 30 -26.38 -21.63 23.37
N HIS A 31 -25.13 -22.09 23.36
CA HIS A 31 -24.01 -21.15 23.40
C HIS A 31 -24.12 -20.27 22.14
N GLN A 32 -24.71 -19.09 22.31
CA GLN A 32 -24.48 -17.99 21.38
C GLN A 32 -23.01 -17.61 21.55
N THR A 33 -22.17 -18.17 20.70
CA THR A 33 -20.86 -17.57 20.41
C THR A 33 -21.15 -16.23 19.74
N SER A 34 -21.23 -15.17 20.54
CA SER A 34 -21.11 -13.82 20.04
C SER A 34 -19.71 -13.76 19.38
N ALA A 35 -19.67 -13.81 18.04
CA ALA A 35 -18.53 -13.33 17.32
C ALA A 35 -18.38 -11.87 17.72
N GLN A 36 -17.48 -11.61 18.64
CA GLN A 36 -16.98 -10.27 18.91
C GLN A 36 -16.34 -9.86 17.58
N ASP A 37 -17.01 -8.98 16.84
CA ASP A 37 -16.36 -8.16 15.83
C ASP A 37 -15.25 -7.39 16.55
N ALA A 38 -14.08 -8.02 16.63
CA ALA A 38 -12.86 -7.32 16.93
C ALA A 38 -12.61 -6.41 15.72
N SER A 39 -13.16 -5.21 15.77
CA SER A 39 -12.70 -4.10 14.97
C SER A 39 -11.23 -3.92 15.33
N SER A 40 -10.37 -4.69 14.68
CA SER A 40 -8.93 -4.50 14.77
C SER A 40 -8.64 -3.17 14.10
N THR A 41 -8.55 -2.13 14.91
CA THR A 41 -7.98 -0.87 14.44
C THR A 41 -6.55 -1.18 14.05
N THR A 42 -6.26 -1.11 12.76
CA THR A 42 -4.91 -1.33 12.23
C THR A 42 -3.96 -0.40 12.97
N GLN A 43 -2.88 -0.95 13.51
CA GLN A 43 -1.87 -0.16 14.23
C GLN A 43 -1.33 0.93 13.33
N ARG A 44 -1.28 2.17 13.83
CA ARG A 44 -0.65 3.30 13.15
C ARG A 44 0.82 3.39 13.54
N TYR A 45 1.67 3.53 12.54
CA TYR A 45 3.09 3.90 12.72
C TYR A 45 3.21 5.40 12.43
N LEU A 46 3.57 6.17 13.45
CA LEU A 46 3.75 7.62 13.32
C LEU A 46 5.22 7.97 13.08
N PRO A 47 5.51 9.13 12.47
CA PRO A 47 6.89 9.57 12.26
C PRO A 47 7.58 9.83 13.60
N GLU A 48 8.80 9.31 13.75
CA GLU A 48 9.64 9.50 14.93
C GLU A 48 10.82 10.43 14.58
N TYR A 49 11.11 11.36 15.46
CA TYR A 49 12.20 12.34 15.29
C TYR A 49 13.17 12.26 16.46
N ASN A 50 14.45 12.53 16.19
CA ASN A 50 15.44 12.71 17.24
C ASN A 50 15.40 14.15 17.81
N ASP A 51 16.23 14.41 18.83
CA ASP A 51 16.31 15.73 19.51
C ASP A 51 16.78 16.87 18.58
N LYS A 52 17.35 16.54 17.42
CA LYS A 52 17.76 17.52 16.39
C LYS A 52 16.65 17.77 15.37
N GLY A 53 15.51 17.10 15.50
CA GLY A 53 14.40 17.19 14.55
C GLY A 53 14.62 16.41 13.25
N GLU A 54 15.62 15.53 13.18
CA GLU A 54 15.81 14.62 12.07
C GLU A 54 14.83 13.46 12.16
N LEU A 55 14.23 13.08 11.03
CA LEU A 55 13.36 11.90 10.96
C LEU A 55 14.20 10.62 11.14
N LEU A 56 13.74 9.72 11.99
CA LEU A 56 14.29 8.38 12.09
C LEU A 56 13.77 7.52 10.91
N LEU A 57 14.63 6.68 10.36
CA LEU A 57 14.20 5.74 9.33
C LEU A 57 13.08 4.84 9.88
N PRO A 58 11.89 4.82 9.26
CA PRO A 58 10.78 4.00 9.73
C PRO A 58 11.16 2.53 9.86
N LYS A 59 10.77 1.93 10.98
CA LYS A 59 11.01 0.50 11.25
C LYS A 59 9.88 -0.35 10.69
N ASN A 60 10.18 -1.61 10.38
CA ASN A 60 9.19 -2.61 9.93
C ASN A 60 8.42 -2.21 8.66
N PHE A 61 8.97 -1.35 7.82
CA PHE A 61 8.34 -0.97 6.57
C PHE A 61 8.19 -2.14 5.59
N ASP A 62 8.95 -3.22 5.78
CA ASP A 62 8.80 -4.51 5.12
C ASP A 62 7.42 -5.16 5.33
N LYS A 63 6.70 -4.72 6.36
CA LYS A 63 5.32 -5.14 6.68
C LYS A 63 4.26 -4.14 6.23
N TRP A 64 4.66 -3.05 5.60
CA TRP A 64 3.74 -2.01 5.15
C TRP A 64 3.06 -2.38 3.83
N VAL A 65 2.04 -1.62 3.47
CA VAL A 65 1.27 -1.89 2.25
C VAL A 65 2.06 -1.39 1.04
N PHE A 66 2.50 -2.31 0.20
CA PHE A 66 3.10 -1.98 -1.09
C PHE A 66 2.04 -1.37 -2.02
N VAL A 67 2.33 -0.22 -2.64
CA VAL A 67 1.38 0.51 -3.47
C VAL A 67 1.77 0.62 -4.94
N GLY A 68 3.05 0.57 -5.26
CA GLY A 68 3.54 0.64 -6.64
C GLY A 68 5.05 0.61 -6.73
N SER A 69 5.57 0.34 -7.94
CA SER A 69 7.01 0.25 -8.20
C SER A 69 7.36 0.83 -9.60
N PRO A 70 7.31 2.15 -9.81
CA PRO A 70 7.82 2.76 -11.03
C PRO A 70 9.30 2.47 -11.22
N LEU A 71 9.73 2.45 -12.48
CA LEU A 71 11.13 2.29 -12.86
C LEU A 71 11.47 3.27 -13.98
N THR A 72 12.52 4.07 -13.79
CA THR A 72 13.00 5.03 -14.80
C THR A 72 14.50 4.80 -15.06
N PRO A 73 14.87 3.73 -15.78
CA PRO A 73 16.27 3.32 -15.91
C PRO A 73 17.09 4.33 -16.73
N ASN A 74 18.38 4.44 -16.42
CA ASN A 74 19.31 5.34 -17.10
C ASN A 74 19.27 5.20 -18.62
N ALA A 75 19.24 3.97 -19.14
CA ALA A 75 19.31 3.73 -20.59
C ALA A 75 18.13 4.29 -21.38
N LEU A 76 16.95 4.42 -20.76
CA LEU A 76 15.76 5.04 -21.37
C LEU A 76 15.71 6.56 -21.14
N ASN A 77 16.64 7.12 -20.39
CA ASN A 77 16.67 8.52 -19.97
C ASN A 77 18.00 9.20 -20.34
N GLY A 78 18.52 8.95 -21.54
CA GLY A 78 19.75 9.57 -22.02
C GLY A 78 21.00 9.20 -21.23
N GLY A 79 20.96 8.13 -20.46
CA GLY A 79 22.06 7.68 -19.60
C GLY A 79 22.06 8.24 -18.18
N GLN A 80 21.15 9.18 -17.86
CA GLN A 80 21.12 9.90 -16.57
C GLN A 80 19.68 10.13 -16.09
N ALA A 81 19.04 9.10 -15.57
CA ALA A 81 17.79 9.28 -14.84
C ALA A 81 18.06 9.89 -13.45
N ASN A 82 17.15 10.74 -12.97
CA ASN A 82 17.23 11.29 -11.62
C ASN A 82 17.14 10.19 -10.55
N PHE A 83 16.35 9.16 -10.83
CA PHE A 83 16.14 7.99 -9.98
C PHE A 83 16.14 6.74 -10.86
N PRO A 84 17.32 6.13 -11.13
CA PRO A 84 17.41 4.98 -12.05
C PRO A 84 16.97 3.65 -11.44
N GLU A 85 16.60 3.66 -10.17
CA GLU A 85 16.22 2.50 -9.37
C GLU A 85 14.78 2.05 -9.60
N PHE A 86 14.44 0.86 -9.17
CA PHE A 86 13.07 0.52 -8.80
C PHE A 86 12.65 1.36 -7.59
N HIS A 87 11.48 1.97 -7.68
CA HIS A 87 10.86 2.74 -6.60
C HIS A 87 9.81 1.88 -5.93
N ASN A 88 10.19 1.01 -5.02
CA ASN A 88 9.24 0.18 -4.27
C ASN A 88 8.59 1.05 -3.19
N VAL A 89 7.35 1.46 -3.42
CA VAL A 89 6.66 2.40 -2.55
C VAL A 89 5.72 1.68 -1.62
N TYR A 90 5.83 1.99 -0.35
CA TYR A 90 5.01 1.48 0.75
C TYR A 90 4.32 2.63 1.47
N ILE A 91 3.09 2.41 1.91
CA ILE A 91 2.36 3.30 2.80
C ILE A 91 2.16 2.64 4.17
N GLU A 92 2.20 3.42 5.22
CA GLU A 92 1.89 3.00 6.59
C GLU A 92 0.47 2.40 6.64
N PRO A 93 0.29 1.18 7.22
CA PRO A 93 -0.95 0.42 7.10
C PRO A 93 -2.20 1.14 7.60
N GLY A 94 -2.12 1.83 8.74
CA GLY A 94 -3.27 2.53 9.27
C GLY A 94 -3.66 3.75 8.44
N SER A 95 -2.69 4.44 7.84
CA SER A 95 -2.95 5.51 6.87
C SER A 95 -3.56 4.97 5.58
N TYR A 96 -3.12 3.80 5.12
CA TYR A 96 -3.72 3.12 3.97
C TYR A 96 -5.20 2.81 4.22
N ASP A 97 -5.53 2.22 5.37
CA ASP A 97 -6.91 1.87 5.72
C ASP A 97 -7.82 3.10 5.81
N ILE A 98 -7.31 4.22 6.35
CA ILE A 98 -8.07 5.48 6.39
C ILE A 98 -8.27 6.02 4.97
N TYR A 99 -7.21 6.04 4.16
CA TYR A 99 -7.29 6.50 2.78
C TYR A 99 -8.29 5.68 1.95
N GLN A 100 -8.29 4.36 2.09
CA GLN A 100 -9.24 3.48 1.39
C GLN A 100 -10.70 3.80 1.72
N LYS A 101 -10.97 4.22 2.96
CA LYS A 101 -12.32 4.57 3.44
C LYS A 101 -12.75 5.98 3.09
N THR A 102 -11.80 6.92 3.06
CA THR A 102 -12.13 8.37 3.02
C THR A 102 -11.63 9.07 1.76
N GLY A 103 -10.68 8.47 1.05
CA GLY A 103 -9.97 9.11 -0.05
C GLY A 103 -9.02 10.24 0.40
N VAL A 104 -8.72 10.36 1.69
CA VAL A 104 -7.88 11.43 2.26
C VAL A 104 -6.74 10.81 3.05
N PHE A 105 -5.52 11.27 2.82
CA PHE A 105 -4.36 10.89 3.64
C PHE A 105 -4.43 11.62 4.98
N PRO A 106 -4.49 10.91 6.12
CA PRO A 106 -4.54 11.54 7.44
C PRO A 106 -3.20 12.16 7.85
N GLU A 107 -3.23 13.07 8.83
CA GLU A 107 -2.01 13.55 9.49
C GLU A 107 -1.17 12.39 10.01
N GLY A 108 0.17 12.50 9.91
CA GLY A 108 1.11 11.45 10.27
C GLY A 108 1.20 10.32 9.24
N THR A 109 0.58 10.44 8.05
CA THR A 109 0.80 9.48 6.96
C THR A 109 2.28 9.42 6.60
N ILE A 110 2.81 8.22 6.44
CA ILE A 110 4.17 7.98 5.99
C ILE A 110 4.15 7.15 4.72
N PHE A 111 4.82 7.63 3.68
CA PHE A 111 5.26 6.83 2.55
C PHE A 111 6.75 6.57 2.66
N LEU A 112 7.16 5.35 2.37
CA LEU A 112 8.56 5.00 2.22
C LEU A 112 8.76 4.44 0.81
N LYS A 113 9.69 5.05 0.08
CA LYS A 113 10.15 4.60 -1.23
C LYS A 113 11.50 3.93 -1.04
N GLU A 114 11.51 2.59 -1.07
CA GLU A 114 12.73 1.82 -1.12
C GLU A 114 13.31 1.86 -2.54
N LEU A 115 14.59 2.15 -2.65
CA LEU A 115 15.31 2.26 -3.90
C LEU A 115 16.18 1.03 -4.12
N GLN A 116 15.96 0.33 -5.24
CA GLN A 116 16.77 -0.82 -5.62
C GLN A 116 17.34 -0.63 -7.01
N LEU A 117 18.66 -0.70 -7.13
CA LEU A 117 19.33 -0.68 -8.42
C LEU A 117 18.85 -1.84 -9.29
N THR A 118 18.79 -1.64 -10.59
CA THR A 118 18.61 -2.75 -11.52
C THR A 118 19.84 -3.67 -11.51
N LEU A 119 19.63 -4.95 -11.73
CA LEU A 119 20.75 -5.85 -12.03
C LEU A 119 21.52 -5.36 -13.26
N PRO A 120 22.83 -5.68 -13.36
CA PRO A 120 23.65 -5.24 -14.49
C PRO A 120 23.00 -5.54 -15.84
N LYS A 121 23.07 -4.56 -16.74
CA LYS A 121 22.52 -4.67 -18.10
C LYS A 121 23.26 -5.69 -18.96
N GLU A 122 22.54 -6.30 -19.89
CA GLU A 122 23.08 -7.12 -20.97
C GLU A 122 22.79 -6.51 -22.34
N ASN A 123 21.73 -5.68 -22.42
CA ASN A 123 21.27 -5.06 -23.65
C ASN A 123 21.43 -3.53 -23.62
N ALA A 124 21.40 -2.89 -24.79
CA ALA A 124 21.59 -1.44 -24.93
C ALA A 124 20.52 -0.61 -24.21
N ASP A 125 19.30 -1.14 -24.12
CA ASP A 125 18.18 -0.50 -23.39
C ASP A 125 18.23 -0.69 -21.87
N GLY A 126 19.30 -1.29 -21.36
CA GLY A 126 19.47 -1.51 -19.90
C GLY A 126 18.85 -2.79 -19.39
N SER A 127 18.12 -3.54 -20.22
CA SER A 127 17.51 -4.81 -19.84
C SER A 127 18.50 -5.96 -19.80
N ARG A 128 18.08 -7.06 -19.22
CA ARG A 128 18.78 -8.35 -19.25
C ARG A 128 17.78 -9.50 -19.48
N THR A 129 18.29 -10.67 -19.81
CA THR A 129 17.46 -11.85 -20.06
C THR A 129 17.61 -12.84 -18.90
N GLU A 130 16.48 -13.19 -18.32
CA GLU A 130 16.35 -14.18 -17.24
C GLU A 130 15.36 -15.27 -17.66
N PRO A 131 15.25 -16.39 -16.93
CA PRO A 131 14.33 -17.48 -17.29
C PRO A 131 12.87 -17.04 -17.46
N SER A 132 12.45 -15.98 -16.77
CA SER A 132 11.11 -15.38 -16.87
C SER A 132 10.93 -14.47 -18.09
N GLY A 133 11.97 -14.22 -18.85
CA GLY A 133 11.98 -13.35 -20.01
C GLY A 133 12.95 -12.18 -19.91
N ARG A 134 12.96 -11.33 -20.95
CA ARG A 134 13.77 -10.12 -21.00
C ARG A 134 13.08 -8.98 -20.26
N GLY A 135 13.82 -8.30 -19.38
CA GLY A 135 13.27 -7.18 -18.60
C GLY A 135 14.29 -6.54 -17.68
N TYR A 136 13.78 -5.79 -16.71
CA TYR A 136 14.57 -5.21 -15.63
C TYR A 136 14.29 -5.99 -14.35
N PHE A 137 15.33 -6.27 -13.59
CA PHE A 137 15.25 -7.07 -12.37
C PHE A 137 15.87 -6.31 -11.21
N PRO A 138 15.23 -6.30 -10.02
CA PRO A 138 15.76 -5.59 -8.86
C PRO A 138 17.04 -6.25 -8.37
N GLY A 139 17.99 -5.42 -8.03
CA GLY A 139 19.30 -5.82 -7.52
C GLY A 139 19.52 -5.30 -6.10
N LYS A 140 20.64 -4.61 -5.90
CA LYS A 140 21.08 -4.15 -4.59
C LYS A 140 20.20 -2.99 -4.10
N PHE A 141 19.85 -3.01 -2.82
CA PHE A 141 19.28 -1.86 -2.10
C PHE A 141 20.22 -0.66 -2.18
N ASN A 142 19.67 0.51 -2.52
CA ASN A 142 20.44 1.73 -2.77
C ASN A 142 20.00 2.93 -1.90
N GLY A 143 19.10 2.72 -0.96
CA GLY A 143 18.63 3.76 -0.06
C GLY A 143 17.11 3.85 0.01
N ALA A 144 16.63 4.84 0.73
CA ALA A 144 15.21 5.10 0.85
C ALA A 144 14.92 6.61 0.87
N ASP A 145 13.77 6.99 0.31
CA ASP A 145 13.15 8.27 0.52
C ASP A 145 11.89 8.09 1.36
N VAL A 146 11.62 9.05 2.23
CA VAL A 146 10.42 9.04 3.06
C VAL A 146 9.69 10.36 2.90
N THR A 147 8.37 10.30 2.77
CA THR A 147 7.49 11.46 2.86
C THR A 147 6.55 11.33 4.06
N VAL A 148 6.37 12.44 4.77
CA VAL A 148 5.54 12.52 5.98
C VAL A 148 4.52 13.63 5.84
N LYS A 149 3.24 13.33 6.09
CA LYS A 149 2.20 14.34 6.15
C LYS A 149 2.12 14.97 7.53
N ASP A 150 2.34 16.27 7.58
CA ASP A 150 2.12 17.12 8.75
C ASP A 150 1.86 18.55 8.26
N THR A 151 0.59 18.90 8.15
CA THR A 151 0.15 20.16 7.55
C THR A 151 0.57 21.39 8.36
N LYS A 152 0.90 21.21 9.65
CA LYS A 152 1.41 22.30 10.49
C LYS A 152 2.91 22.48 10.32
N ARG A 153 3.65 21.38 10.34
CA ARG A 153 5.12 21.38 10.26
C ARG A 153 5.62 21.74 8.86
N TYR A 154 4.88 21.34 7.82
CA TYR A 154 5.29 21.48 6.41
C TYR A 154 4.33 22.36 5.62
N ALA A 155 3.81 23.43 6.22
CA ALA A 155 2.87 24.35 5.58
C ALA A 155 3.41 24.92 4.25
N ASP A 156 4.72 25.19 4.18
CA ASP A 156 5.37 25.77 2.99
C ASP A 156 5.57 24.77 1.85
N THR A 157 5.40 23.49 2.13
CA THR A 157 5.55 22.38 1.19
C THR A 157 4.28 21.56 1.06
N GLY A 158 3.11 22.22 1.04
CA GLY A 158 1.81 21.58 0.84
C GLY A 158 1.36 20.62 1.95
N GLY A 159 2.02 20.66 3.10
CA GLY A 159 1.75 19.79 4.24
C GLY A 159 2.56 18.49 4.23
N TRP A 160 3.56 18.37 3.35
CA TRP A 160 4.40 17.18 3.23
C TRP A 160 5.88 17.48 3.46
N GLY A 161 6.53 16.73 4.34
CA GLY A 161 7.97 16.73 4.55
C GLY A 161 8.64 15.62 3.75
N TYR A 162 9.75 15.91 3.11
CA TYR A 162 10.51 15.00 2.25
C TYR A 162 11.87 14.72 2.85
N TYR A 163 12.26 13.46 2.89
CA TYR A 163 13.48 12.99 3.54
C TYR A 163 14.22 12.00 2.65
N ASN A 164 15.53 12.15 2.55
CA ASN A 164 16.39 11.23 1.81
C ASN A 164 17.35 10.53 2.79
N PHE A 165 17.27 9.21 2.82
CA PHE A 165 18.13 8.35 3.66
C PHE A 165 19.31 7.81 2.85
N ASN A 166 19.96 8.68 2.09
CA ASN A 166 21.13 8.44 1.25
C ASN A 166 20.95 7.37 0.18
N HIS A 167 20.86 7.80 -1.08
CA HIS A 167 20.77 6.89 -2.23
C HIS A 167 22.04 6.07 -2.44
N PHE A 168 23.18 6.52 -1.95
CA PHE A 168 24.47 5.84 -2.13
C PHE A 168 25.04 5.29 -0.82
N GLU A 169 24.42 5.62 0.29
CA GLU A 169 24.78 5.17 1.64
C GLU A 169 23.55 4.60 2.34
N PRO A 170 23.10 3.38 1.97
CA PRO A 170 21.86 2.80 2.44
C PRO A 170 21.81 2.52 3.95
N LYS A 171 22.83 2.87 4.70
CA LYS A 171 22.95 2.69 6.16
C LYS A 171 22.53 3.90 6.98
N ALA A 172 22.12 5.01 6.36
CA ALA A 172 21.61 6.16 7.07
C ALA A 172 20.38 5.77 7.91
N LYS A 173 20.37 6.22 9.17
CA LYS A 173 19.29 5.93 10.13
C LYS A 173 18.46 7.18 10.44
N THR A 174 18.95 8.35 10.05
CA THR A 174 18.31 9.65 10.25
C THR A 174 18.44 10.49 8.99
N ALA A 175 17.49 11.38 8.76
CA ALA A 175 17.55 12.33 7.66
C ALA A 175 16.97 13.69 8.07
N MET A 176 17.58 14.76 7.57
CA MET A 176 17.02 16.10 7.62
C MET A 176 15.94 16.27 6.56
N VAL A 177 14.95 17.13 6.85
CA VAL A 177 13.95 17.50 5.86
C VAL A 177 14.61 18.22 4.68
N LYS A 178 14.18 17.87 3.47
CA LYS A 178 14.60 18.52 2.24
C LYS A 178 13.88 19.84 2.02
N SER A 179 14.58 20.80 1.40
CA SER A 179 13.99 22.08 1.05
C SER A 179 12.90 21.92 -0.05
N LYS A 180 12.09 22.96 -0.18
CA LYS A 180 11.02 23.02 -1.20
C LYS A 180 11.58 22.80 -2.61
N ASP A 181 12.71 23.40 -2.92
CA ASP A 181 13.32 23.37 -4.26
C ASP A 181 14.01 22.03 -4.59
N GLU A 182 14.18 21.15 -3.59
CA GLU A 182 14.76 19.83 -3.81
C GLU A 182 13.71 18.77 -4.17
N CYS A 183 12.55 18.75 -3.51
CA CYS A 183 11.57 17.66 -3.66
C CYS A 183 10.15 18.16 -3.92
N SER A 184 9.64 19.06 -3.06
CA SER A 184 8.23 19.44 -3.02
C SER A 184 7.76 20.07 -4.34
N TYR A 185 8.59 20.88 -5.01
CA TYR A 185 8.22 21.55 -6.28
C TYR A 185 7.70 20.57 -7.34
N CYS A 186 8.34 19.41 -7.46
CA CYS A 186 7.98 18.40 -8.45
C CYS A 186 6.68 17.67 -8.05
N HIS A 187 6.54 17.36 -6.77
CA HIS A 187 5.34 16.75 -6.24
C HIS A 187 4.13 17.67 -6.39
N GLN A 188 4.25 18.95 -6.04
CA GLN A 188 3.20 19.95 -6.20
C GLN A 188 2.78 20.14 -7.66
N ALA A 189 3.74 20.12 -8.58
CA ALA A 189 3.49 20.36 -10.00
C ALA A 189 2.85 19.18 -10.74
N SER A 190 3.11 17.94 -10.32
CA SER A 190 2.87 16.78 -11.18
C SER A 190 2.18 15.59 -10.49
N ALA A 191 2.11 15.54 -9.15
CA ALA A 191 1.41 14.46 -8.47
C ALA A 191 -0.12 14.64 -8.61
N LYS A 192 -0.83 13.55 -8.85
CA LYS A 192 -2.28 13.59 -9.15
C LYS A 192 -3.13 14.00 -7.95
N LYS A 193 -2.73 13.67 -6.74
CA LYS A 193 -3.56 13.86 -5.55
C LYS A 193 -2.72 14.15 -4.31
N ASP A 194 -2.97 15.31 -3.66
CA ASP A 194 -2.36 15.68 -2.37
C ASP A 194 -0.84 15.46 -2.36
N GLU A 195 -0.15 15.90 -3.42
CA GLU A 195 1.29 15.72 -3.66
C GLU A 195 1.78 14.26 -3.69
N VAL A 196 0.86 13.29 -3.76
CA VAL A 196 1.17 11.86 -3.89
C VAL A 196 0.94 11.39 -5.31
N TRP A 197 1.89 10.63 -5.84
CA TRP A 197 1.88 10.08 -7.21
C TRP A 197 0.89 8.93 -7.37
N THR A 198 -0.38 9.13 -6.94
CA THR A 198 -1.42 8.10 -6.99
C THR A 198 -1.61 7.52 -8.38
N GLN A 199 -1.34 8.30 -9.45
CA GLN A 199 -1.37 7.82 -10.84
C GLN A 199 -0.38 6.68 -11.13
N PHE A 200 0.63 6.48 -10.29
CA PHE A 200 1.61 5.40 -10.40
C PHE A 200 1.48 4.35 -9.31
N TYR A 201 0.48 4.50 -8.46
CA TYR A 201 0.23 3.62 -7.31
C TYR A 201 -1.14 2.95 -7.44
N PRO A 202 -1.25 1.83 -8.19
CA PRO A 202 -2.55 1.22 -8.54
C PRO A 202 -3.44 0.89 -7.35
N ARG A 203 -2.86 0.69 -6.16
CA ARG A 203 -3.63 0.42 -4.94
C ARG A 203 -4.23 1.67 -4.29
N LEU A 204 -3.88 2.86 -4.77
CA LEU A 204 -4.39 4.15 -4.30
C LEU A 204 -5.24 4.88 -5.35
N ASP A 205 -5.32 4.34 -6.57
CA ASP A 205 -6.07 4.93 -7.68
C ASP A 205 -7.49 4.38 -7.68
N HIS A 206 -8.37 4.99 -6.86
CA HIS A 206 -9.80 4.70 -6.76
C HIS A 206 -10.63 5.92 -7.08
#